data_4baa2c035a5960254cbdd6d7e9ff1d73
#
_entry.id   4baa2c035a5960254cbdd6d7e9ff1d73
#
_cell.length_a   1.000
_cell.length_b   1.000
_cell.length_c   1.000
_cell.angle_alpha   90.00
_cell.angle_beta   90.00
_cell.angle_gamma   90.00
#
_symmetry.space_group_name_H-M   'P 1'
#
loop_
_entity.id
_entity.type
_entity.pdbx_description
1 polymer ?
#
loop_
_entity_poly.entity_id
_entity_poly.type
_entity_poly.pdbx_seq_one_letter_code
_entity_poly.pdbx_strand_id
1 'polypeptide(L)'
;MAAENPASFGSLGDVRRAGEVLRRAQIAQGSVPTQEEVRSARRVVEAYRSAHAEPLDAAYRELQLCLIAEGLDAEVSLRLKRLPTIEDKVRRLPTMDLSTMQDIGGCRAVLKSQDEVQRVIDRFRANSLERNQRPDKIRDYVVQPQESGYRAVHIYTRFHGRRIEVQVRTREQDSWAKIVEDLTSRTGVDFKSGDGPDEVHDLLRRLSELLSQRVPGQPPTDEPLLDILTRLAMMSALGHVVQSFGQGTGED
;
A
#
# COMPACT_ATOMS: atom_id res chain seq x y z
N MET A 1 -34.69 -12.01 7.71
CA MET A 1 -33.94 -11.68 6.47
C MET A 1 -32.65 -12.47 6.53
N ALA A 2 -32.51 -13.49 5.68
CA ALA A 2 -31.28 -14.26 5.57
C ALA A 2 -30.20 -13.33 4.98
N ALA A 3 -29.06 -13.20 5.66
CA ALA A 3 -27.92 -12.49 5.11
C ALA A 3 -27.51 -13.23 3.81
N GLU A 4 -27.52 -12.52 2.68
CA GLU A 4 -27.00 -13.05 1.44
C GLU A 4 -25.54 -13.47 1.68
N ASN A 5 -25.28 -14.77 1.49
CA ASN A 5 -23.94 -15.34 1.55
C ASN A 5 -23.08 -14.57 0.55
N PRO A 6 -21.94 -13.95 0.95
CA PRO A 6 -21.13 -13.18 0.03
C PRO A 6 -20.78 -14.06 -1.16
N ALA A 7 -21.07 -13.58 -2.37
CA ALA A 7 -20.92 -14.34 -3.61
C ALA A 7 -19.56 -15.04 -3.62
N SER A 8 -19.58 -16.37 -3.74
CA SER A 8 -18.36 -17.18 -3.78
C SER A 8 -17.51 -16.72 -4.97
N PHE A 9 -16.24 -16.36 -4.76
CA PHE A 9 -15.30 -16.04 -5.84
C PHE A 9 -14.86 -17.30 -6.63
N GLY A 10 -15.38 -18.49 -6.29
CA GLY A 10 -14.95 -19.76 -6.86
C GLY A 10 -13.61 -20.23 -6.29
N SER A 11 -12.67 -20.56 -7.15
CA SER A 11 -11.32 -21.04 -6.79
C SER A 11 -10.26 -19.95 -6.96
N LEU A 12 -9.05 -20.16 -6.41
CA LEU A 12 -7.88 -19.31 -6.70
C LEU A 12 -7.52 -19.31 -8.20
N GLY A 13 -7.83 -20.40 -8.91
CA GLY A 13 -7.70 -20.46 -10.36
C GLY A 13 -8.63 -19.50 -11.09
N ASP A 14 -9.86 -19.32 -10.58
CA ASP A 14 -10.80 -18.33 -11.12
C ASP A 14 -10.29 -16.91 -10.89
N VAL A 15 -9.75 -16.62 -9.71
CA VAL A 15 -9.13 -15.32 -9.38
C VAL A 15 -7.95 -15.01 -10.31
N ARG A 16 -7.09 -16.02 -10.57
CA ARG A 16 -5.98 -15.90 -11.53
C ARG A 16 -6.50 -15.55 -12.92
N ARG A 17 -7.47 -16.31 -13.44
CA ARG A 17 -8.08 -16.05 -14.77
C ARG A 17 -8.72 -14.67 -14.84
N ALA A 18 -9.43 -14.25 -13.79
CA ALA A 18 -10.02 -12.93 -13.71
C ALA A 18 -8.95 -11.82 -13.78
N GLY A 19 -7.84 -11.97 -13.06
CA GLY A 19 -6.69 -11.05 -13.14
C GLY A 19 -6.12 -10.96 -14.55
N GLU A 20 -6.02 -12.07 -15.28
CA GLU A 20 -5.56 -12.11 -16.67
C GLU A 20 -6.52 -11.41 -17.64
N VAL A 21 -7.83 -11.60 -17.46
CA VAL A 21 -8.85 -10.89 -18.26
C VAL A 21 -8.73 -9.39 -18.05
N LEU A 22 -8.62 -8.93 -16.78
CA LEU A 22 -8.49 -7.50 -16.47
C LEU A 22 -7.19 -6.90 -17.03
N ARG A 23 -6.08 -7.64 -17.03
CA ARG A 23 -4.82 -7.21 -17.65
C ARG A 23 -4.98 -7.01 -19.16
N ARG A 24 -5.52 -8.00 -19.87
CA ARG A 24 -5.73 -7.92 -21.33
C ARG A 24 -6.68 -6.81 -21.75
N ALA A 25 -7.70 -6.53 -20.94
CA ALA A 25 -8.65 -5.44 -21.20
C ALA A 25 -8.02 -4.04 -21.19
N GLN A 26 -6.87 -3.88 -20.55
CA GLN A 26 -6.18 -2.59 -20.41
C GLN A 26 -4.95 -2.46 -21.31
N ILE A 27 -4.49 -3.59 -21.87
CA ILE A 27 -3.36 -3.62 -22.79
C ILE A 27 -3.91 -3.94 -24.18
N ALA A 28 -3.86 -2.98 -25.11
CA ALA A 28 -4.38 -3.12 -26.48
C ALA A 28 -3.55 -4.11 -27.35
N GLN A 29 -3.09 -5.22 -26.77
CA GLN A 29 -2.32 -6.28 -27.45
C GLN A 29 -3.01 -7.64 -27.28
N GLY A 30 -3.24 -8.33 -28.39
CA GLY A 30 -3.86 -9.65 -28.42
C GLY A 30 -5.38 -9.63 -28.51
N SER A 31 -6.04 -10.74 -28.17
CA SER A 31 -7.51 -10.84 -28.13
C SER A 31 -8.07 -9.98 -27.00
N VAL A 32 -8.73 -8.88 -27.36
CA VAL A 32 -9.39 -7.98 -26.41
C VAL A 32 -10.61 -8.68 -25.80
N PRO A 33 -10.70 -8.78 -24.47
CA PRO A 33 -11.86 -9.38 -23.82
C PRO A 33 -13.15 -8.59 -24.11
N THR A 34 -14.26 -9.29 -24.21
CA THR A 34 -15.59 -8.68 -24.33
C THR A 34 -15.93 -7.92 -23.03
N GLN A 35 -16.86 -6.97 -23.15
CA GLN A 35 -17.35 -6.24 -21.95
C GLN A 35 -17.97 -7.18 -20.91
N GLU A 36 -18.60 -8.29 -21.33
CA GLU A 36 -19.18 -9.27 -20.40
C GLU A 36 -18.09 -10.07 -19.67
N GLU A 37 -17.01 -10.46 -20.34
CA GLU A 37 -15.86 -11.12 -19.72
C GLU A 37 -15.21 -10.20 -18.67
N VAL A 38 -15.04 -8.90 -18.98
CA VAL A 38 -14.50 -7.90 -18.03
C VAL A 38 -15.44 -7.73 -16.84
N ARG A 39 -16.75 -7.61 -17.05
CA ARG A 39 -17.74 -7.52 -15.97
C ARG A 39 -17.70 -8.77 -15.08
N SER A 40 -17.62 -9.95 -15.68
CA SER A 40 -17.54 -11.21 -14.96
C SER A 40 -16.24 -11.30 -14.13
N ALA A 41 -15.10 -10.93 -14.72
CA ALA A 41 -13.83 -10.87 -14.03
C ALA A 41 -13.86 -9.92 -12.82
N ARG A 42 -14.46 -8.73 -12.98
CA ARG A 42 -14.65 -7.77 -11.87
C ARG A 42 -15.49 -8.33 -10.75
N ARG A 43 -16.57 -9.08 -11.04
CA ARG A 43 -17.37 -9.75 -10.00
C ARG A 43 -16.54 -10.76 -9.20
N VAL A 44 -15.73 -11.58 -9.87
CA VAL A 44 -14.83 -12.54 -9.20
C VAL A 44 -13.81 -11.82 -8.31
N VAL A 45 -13.19 -10.75 -8.80
CA VAL A 45 -12.19 -9.99 -8.04
C VAL A 45 -12.82 -9.27 -6.84
N GLU A 46 -14.02 -8.72 -7.00
CA GLU A 46 -14.74 -8.07 -5.89
C GLU A 46 -15.16 -9.09 -4.82
N ALA A 47 -15.64 -10.26 -5.20
CA ALA A 47 -15.96 -11.34 -4.27
C ALA A 47 -14.69 -11.83 -3.54
N TYR A 48 -13.56 -11.98 -4.24
CA TYR A 48 -12.27 -12.33 -3.66
C TYR A 48 -11.77 -11.26 -2.69
N ARG A 49 -11.87 -9.98 -3.07
CA ARG A 49 -11.55 -8.83 -2.22
C ARG A 49 -12.40 -8.83 -0.95
N SER A 50 -13.72 -8.99 -1.09
CA SER A 50 -14.65 -9.03 0.04
C SER A 50 -14.39 -10.18 1.00
N ALA A 51 -13.91 -11.33 0.50
CA ALA A 51 -13.49 -12.48 1.31
C ALA A 51 -12.24 -12.21 2.17
N HIS A 52 -11.57 -11.06 2.03
CA HIS A 52 -10.49 -10.64 2.90
C HIS A 52 -10.96 -9.80 4.10
N ALA A 53 -12.25 -9.44 4.19
CA ALA A 53 -12.75 -8.54 5.25
C ALA A 53 -12.57 -9.16 6.66
N GLU A 54 -13.06 -10.36 6.90
CA GLU A 54 -12.91 -11.07 8.17
C GLU A 54 -11.45 -11.38 8.52
N PRO A 55 -10.62 -11.94 7.60
CA PRO A 55 -9.20 -12.12 7.82
C PRO A 55 -8.45 -10.83 8.17
N LEU A 56 -8.82 -9.72 7.54
CA LEU A 56 -8.24 -8.40 7.82
C LEU A 56 -8.62 -7.90 9.22
N ASP A 57 -9.87 -8.08 9.62
CA ASP A 57 -10.32 -7.73 10.96
C ASP A 57 -9.59 -8.57 12.05
N ALA A 58 -9.37 -9.86 11.79
CA ALA A 58 -8.57 -10.71 12.68
C ALA A 58 -7.11 -10.23 12.79
N ALA A 59 -6.49 -9.84 11.69
CA ALA A 59 -5.13 -9.28 11.69
C ALA A 59 -5.05 -7.93 12.41
N TYR A 60 -6.06 -7.10 12.24
CA TYR A 60 -6.18 -5.80 12.90
C TYR A 60 -6.31 -5.97 14.43
N ARG A 61 -7.16 -6.89 14.89
CA ARG A 61 -7.29 -7.21 16.33
C ARG A 61 -5.97 -7.73 16.90
N GLU A 62 -5.27 -8.58 16.18
CA GLU A 62 -3.96 -9.08 16.59
C GLU A 62 -2.95 -7.94 16.77
N LEU A 63 -2.91 -7.00 15.82
CA LEU A 63 -2.06 -5.83 15.92
C LEU A 63 -2.41 -4.96 17.14
N GLN A 64 -3.70 -4.78 17.43
CA GLN A 64 -4.17 -4.07 18.63
C GLN A 64 -3.74 -4.80 19.92
N LEU A 65 -3.84 -6.14 19.96
CA LEU A 65 -3.38 -6.92 21.13
C LEU A 65 -1.88 -6.79 21.34
N CYS A 66 -1.08 -6.73 20.27
CA CYS A 66 0.36 -6.47 20.38
C CYS A 66 0.63 -5.10 21.02
N LEU A 67 -0.08 -4.06 20.61
CA LEU A 67 0.07 -2.71 21.16
C LEU A 67 -0.32 -2.65 22.64
N ILE A 68 -1.44 -3.26 23.00
CA ILE A 68 -1.91 -3.33 24.40
C ILE A 68 -0.89 -4.06 25.28
N ALA A 69 -0.39 -5.23 24.82
CA ALA A 69 0.58 -6.03 25.56
C ALA A 69 1.90 -5.29 25.80
N GLU A 70 2.30 -4.42 24.88
CA GLU A 70 3.51 -3.59 24.99
C GLU A 70 3.25 -2.23 25.68
N GLY A 71 2.01 -1.92 26.06
CA GLY A 71 1.64 -0.63 26.64
C GLY A 71 1.89 0.55 25.70
N LEU A 72 1.71 0.36 24.39
CA LEU A 72 1.99 1.34 23.35
C LEU A 72 0.71 2.01 22.87
N ASP A 73 0.79 3.32 22.64
CA ASP A 73 -0.22 4.13 22.00
C ASP A 73 0.16 4.37 20.53
N ALA A 74 -0.70 3.94 19.60
CA ALA A 74 -0.46 4.02 18.17
C ALA A 74 -1.72 4.38 17.41
N GLU A 75 -1.57 5.10 16.30
CA GLU A 75 -2.62 5.25 15.31
C GLU A 75 -2.70 3.96 14.48
N VAL A 76 -3.83 3.26 14.57
CA VAL A 76 -4.06 2.01 13.85
C VAL A 76 -5.15 2.17 12.82
N SER A 77 -4.90 1.66 11.61
CA SER A 77 -5.86 1.70 10.51
C SER A 77 -5.87 0.39 9.73
N LEU A 78 -6.98 0.13 9.05
CA LEU A 78 -7.12 -1.03 8.17
C LEU A 78 -7.81 -0.63 6.86
N ARG A 79 -7.53 -1.34 5.78
CA ARG A 79 -8.22 -1.13 4.51
C ARG A 79 -8.20 -2.37 3.63
N LEU A 80 -9.28 -2.58 2.90
CA LEU A 80 -9.29 -3.41 1.71
C LEU A 80 -8.85 -2.56 0.50
N LYS A 81 -7.92 -3.06 -0.30
CA LYS A 81 -7.43 -2.39 -1.50
C LYS A 81 -8.59 -2.16 -2.49
N ARG A 82 -8.72 -0.94 -3.01
CA ARG A 82 -9.80 -0.59 -3.95
C ARG A 82 -9.66 -1.34 -5.26
N LEU A 83 -10.78 -1.74 -5.88
CA LEU A 83 -10.79 -2.48 -7.14
C LEU A 83 -9.98 -1.79 -8.25
N PRO A 84 -10.11 -0.48 -8.52
CA PRO A 84 -9.28 0.19 -9.52
C PRO A 84 -7.78 0.09 -9.24
N THR A 85 -7.37 0.13 -7.95
CA THR A 85 -5.96 -0.02 -7.58
C THR A 85 -5.46 -1.45 -7.75
N ILE A 86 -6.35 -2.46 -7.60
CA ILE A 86 -6.03 -3.86 -7.91
C ILE A 86 -5.81 -4.01 -9.42
N GLU A 87 -6.74 -3.49 -10.23
CA GLU A 87 -6.69 -3.52 -11.69
C GLU A 87 -5.40 -2.85 -12.20
N ASP A 88 -5.08 -1.66 -11.69
CA ASP A 88 -3.86 -0.93 -12.06
C ASP A 88 -2.59 -1.72 -11.70
N LYS A 89 -2.53 -2.31 -10.50
CA LYS A 89 -1.39 -3.11 -10.08
C LYS A 89 -1.18 -4.34 -10.96
N VAL A 90 -2.26 -5.03 -11.35
CA VAL A 90 -2.21 -6.18 -12.27
C VAL A 90 -1.75 -5.75 -13.66
N ARG A 91 -2.13 -4.56 -14.12
CA ARG A 91 -1.68 -3.99 -15.39
C ARG A 91 -0.18 -3.67 -15.39
N ARG A 92 0.30 -2.97 -14.35
CA ARG A 92 1.71 -2.52 -14.26
C ARG A 92 2.69 -3.67 -14.03
N LEU A 93 2.25 -4.77 -13.44
CA LEU A 93 3.08 -5.93 -13.12
C LEU A 93 2.65 -7.14 -13.97
N PRO A 94 3.16 -7.31 -15.20
CA PRO A 94 2.69 -8.34 -16.14
C PRO A 94 2.81 -9.79 -15.64
N THR A 95 3.79 -10.06 -14.77
CA THR A 95 4.03 -11.37 -14.18
C THR A 95 3.25 -11.63 -12.89
N MET A 96 2.49 -10.63 -12.39
CA MET A 96 1.75 -10.76 -11.14
C MET A 96 0.54 -11.67 -11.31
N ASP A 97 0.43 -12.69 -10.47
CA ASP A 97 -0.77 -13.48 -10.28
C ASP A 97 -1.64 -12.83 -9.19
N LEU A 98 -2.86 -12.41 -9.55
CA LEU A 98 -3.79 -11.77 -8.62
C LEU A 98 -4.10 -12.65 -7.41
N SER A 99 -4.18 -13.98 -7.58
CA SER A 99 -4.43 -14.93 -6.48
C SER A 99 -3.30 -14.95 -5.43
N THR A 100 -2.13 -14.40 -5.78
CA THR A 100 -0.95 -14.30 -4.89
C THR A 100 -0.70 -12.89 -4.36
N MET A 101 -1.54 -11.91 -4.72
CA MET A 101 -1.41 -10.54 -4.23
C MET A 101 -1.52 -10.50 -2.70
N GLN A 102 -0.56 -9.84 -2.05
CA GLN A 102 -0.41 -9.89 -0.59
C GLN A 102 -1.10 -8.74 0.14
N ASP A 103 -1.42 -7.67 -0.58
CA ASP A 103 -1.90 -6.39 -0.06
C ASP A 103 -3.37 -6.09 -0.43
N ILE A 104 -4.19 -7.13 -0.67
CA ILE A 104 -5.65 -6.99 -0.85
C ILE A 104 -6.29 -6.53 0.45
N GLY A 105 -5.91 -7.15 1.58
CA GLY A 105 -6.21 -6.68 2.92
C GLY A 105 -4.93 -6.19 3.60
N GLY A 106 -4.96 -5.00 4.18
CA GLY A 106 -3.82 -4.45 4.90
C GLY A 106 -4.23 -3.67 6.14
N CYS A 107 -3.49 -3.83 7.24
CA CYS A 107 -3.59 -2.99 8.42
C CYS A 107 -2.24 -2.34 8.74
N ARG A 108 -2.29 -1.24 9.47
CA ARG A 108 -1.11 -0.43 9.75
C ARG A 108 -1.14 0.10 11.16
N ALA A 109 0.02 0.09 11.85
CA ALA A 109 0.28 0.82 13.06
C ALA A 109 1.32 1.92 12.82
N VAL A 110 1.05 3.12 13.31
CA VAL A 110 1.96 4.27 13.29
C VAL A 110 2.35 4.59 14.73
N LEU A 111 3.64 4.49 15.00
CA LEU A 111 4.25 4.55 16.33
C LEU A 111 5.14 5.79 16.48
N LYS A 112 5.59 6.07 17.70
CA LYS A 112 6.38 7.26 18.02
C LYS A 112 7.87 7.10 17.73
N SER A 113 8.38 5.86 17.80
CA SER A 113 9.82 5.60 17.67
C SER A 113 10.11 4.26 16.98
N GLN A 114 11.35 4.09 16.51
CA GLN A 114 11.81 2.84 15.93
C GLN A 114 11.91 1.70 16.97
N ASP A 115 12.17 2.02 18.24
CA ASP A 115 12.14 1.06 19.33
C ASP A 115 10.73 0.49 19.54
N GLU A 116 9.70 1.35 19.54
CA GLU A 116 8.30 0.91 19.60
C GLU A 116 7.93 0.03 18.40
N VAL A 117 8.39 0.38 17.20
CA VAL A 117 8.21 -0.44 15.99
C VAL A 117 8.79 -1.83 16.19
N GLN A 118 10.03 -1.93 16.70
CA GLN A 118 10.69 -3.22 16.94
C GLN A 118 9.94 -4.06 17.98
N ARG A 119 9.50 -3.46 19.08
CA ARG A 119 8.72 -4.15 20.13
C ARG A 119 7.42 -4.74 19.58
N VAL A 120 6.69 -3.99 18.77
CA VAL A 120 5.46 -4.50 18.11
C VAL A 120 5.77 -5.67 17.18
N ILE A 121 6.84 -5.59 16.39
CA ILE A 121 7.25 -6.68 15.49
C ILE A 121 7.60 -7.94 16.27
N ASP A 122 8.35 -7.82 17.36
CA ASP A 122 8.77 -8.95 18.18
C ASP A 122 7.57 -9.59 18.89
N ARG A 123 6.65 -8.77 19.42
CA ARG A 123 5.38 -9.26 19.97
C ARG A 123 4.53 -9.99 18.92
N PHE A 124 4.38 -9.40 17.74
CA PHE A 124 3.63 -10.03 16.64
C PHE A 124 4.22 -11.38 16.23
N ARG A 125 5.57 -11.47 16.18
CA ARG A 125 6.28 -12.75 15.93
C ARG A 125 6.02 -13.77 17.04
N ALA A 126 6.12 -13.38 18.30
CA ALA A 126 5.88 -14.27 19.44
C ALA A 126 4.45 -14.82 19.40
N ASN A 127 3.44 -13.96 19.26
CA ASN A 127 2.04 -14.38 19.15
C ASN A 127 1.79 -15.29 17.93
N SER A 128 2.48 -15.03 16.82
CA SER A 128 2.38 -15.87 15.63
C SER A 128 2.94 -17.29 15.86
N LEU A 129 4.00 -17.42 16.65
CA LEU A 129 4.56 -18.72 17.04
C LEU A 129 3.62 -19.49 17.96
N GLU A 130 2.99 -18.82 18.93
CA GLU A 130 2.02 -19.44 19.84
C GLU A 130 0.81 -20.00 19.07
N ARG A 131 0.37 -19.31 18.01
CA ARG A 131 -0.70 -19.78 17.12
C ARG A 131 -0.23 -20.83 16.11
N ASN A 132 1.03 -21.23 16.13
CA ASN A 132 1.66 -22.07 15.09
C ASN A 132 1.49 -21.53 13.66
N GLN A 133 1.50 -20.21 13.53
CA GLN A 133 1.27 -19.46 12.27
C GLN A 133 2.38 -18.44 12.05
N ARG A 134 3.56 -18.89 11.62
CA ARG A 134 4.66 -17.97 11.29
C ARG A 134 4.26 -17.04 10.13
N PRO A 135 4.70 -15.76 10.14
CA PRO A 135 4.59 -14.91 8.96
C PRO A 135 5.23 -15.56 7.74
N ASP A 136 4.57 -15.43 6.57
CA ASP A 136 5.13 -15.92 5.29
C ASP A 136 6.45 -15.20 4.98
N LYS A 137 6.56 -13.90 5.31
CA LYS A 137 7.72 -13.05 5.06
C LYS A 137 7.67 -11.77 5.90
N ILE A 138 8.84 -11.27 6.26
CA ILE A 138 9.00 -9.91 6.81
C ILE A 138 9.96 -9.15 5.89
N ARG A 139 9.58 -7.95 5.49
CA ARG A 139 10.40 -6.99 4.75
C ARG A 139 10.67 -5.80 5.64
N ASP A 140 11.92 -5.59 5.96
CA ASP A 140 12.38 -4.44 6.74
C ASP A 140 12.96 -3.38 5.81
N TYR A 141 12.10 -2.44 5.40
CA TYR A 141 12.49 -1.30 4.60
C TYR A 141 13.06 -0.14 5.46
N VAL A 142 13.19 -0.32 6.77
CA VAL A 142 13.94 0.64 7.61
C VAL A 142 15.43 0.36 7.47
N VAL A 143 15.83 -0.90 7.52
CA VAL A 143 17.20 -1.36 7.33
C VAL A 143 17.62 -1.29 5.85
N GLN A 144 16.74 -1.67 4.94
CA GLN A 144 16.96 -1.63 3.49
C GLN A 144 15.85 -0.82 2.81
N PRO A 145 15.96 0.52 2.78
CA PRO A 145 14.97 1.37 2.14
C PRO A 145 14.75 1.02 0.68
N GLN A 146 13.54 1.24 0.18
CA GLN A 146 13.30 1.15 -1.25
C GLN A 146 14.04 2.28 -1.99
N GLU A 147 14.28 2.12 -3.28
CA GLU A 147 14.95 3.12 -4.13
C GLU A 147 14.26 4.49 -4.09
N SER A 148 12.94 4.52 -3.89
CA SER A 148 12.17 5.74 -3.69
C SER A 148 12.45 6.46 -2.36
N GLY A 149 13.13 5.83 -1.40
CA GLY A 149 13.31 6.30 -0.03
C GLY A 149 12.22 5.79 0.94
N TYR A 150 11.25 4.97 0.49
CA TYR A 150 10.22 4.44 1.36
C TYR A 150 10.79 3.58 2.49
N ARG A 151 10.30 3.81 3.74
CA ARG A 151 10.69 3.08 4.95
C ARG A 151 9.45 2.62 5.72
N ALA A 152 9.41 1.35 6.07
CA ALA A 152 8.43 0.72 6.98
C ALA A 152 8.85 -0.73 7.22
N VAL A 153 8.27 -1.41 8.18
CA VAL A 153 8.35 -2.88 8.26
C VAL A 153 7.04 -3.47 7.78
N HIS A 154 7.12 -4.38 6.81
CA HIS A 154 5.98 -5.10 6.27
C HIS A 154 6.03 -6.57 6.72
N ILE A 155 4.98 -7.01 7.39
CA ILE A 155 4.79 -8.40 7.81
C ILE A 155 3.71 -8.99 6.89
N TYR A 156 4.10 -9.96 6.06
CA TYR A 156 3.19 -10.72 5.21
C TYR A 156 2.81 -11.99 5.95
N THR A 157 1.53 -12.15 6.22
CA THR A 157 1.03 -13.25 7.04
C THR A 157 -0.30 -13.77 6.52
N ARG A 158 -0.86 -14.79 7.19
CA ARG A 158 -2.17 -15.35 6.85
C ARG A 158 -3.09 -15.33 8.06
N PHE A 159 -4.33 -14.94 7.78
CA PHE A 159 -5.44 -15.10 8.69
C PHE A 159 -6.57 -15.81 7.95
N HIS A 160 -7.16 -16.83 8.54
CA HIS A 160 -8.20 -17.67 7.91
C HIS A 160 -7.85 -18.08 6.46
N GLY A 161 -6.57 -18.42 6.23
CA GLY A 161 -6.05 -18.82 4.91
C GLY A 161 -5.82 -17.70 3.90
N ARG A 162 -6.17 -16.43 4.21
CA ARG A 162 -5.97 -15.26 3.33
C ARG A 162 -4.70 -14.50 3.68
N ARG A 163 -4.05 -13.97 2.65
CA ARG A 163 -2.85 -13.13 2.81
C ARG A 163 -3.25 -11.73 3.27
N ILE A 164 -2.62 -11.29 4.35
CA ILE A 164 -2.79 -9.94 4.90
C ILE A 164 -1.42 -9.30 5.05
N GLU A 165 -1.31 -8.04 4.69
CA GLU A 165 -0.14 -7.22 4.91
C GLU A 165 -0.32 -6.40 6.18
N VAL A 166 0.59 -6.56 7.16
CA VAL A 166 0.65 -5.72 8.35
C VAL A 166 1.84 -4.78 8.20
N GLN A 167 1.59 -3.47 8.24
CA GLN A 167 2.61 -2.44 8.13
C GLN A 167 2.83 -1.80 9.49
N VAL A 168 4.10 -1.72 9.92
CA VAL A 168 4.50 -1.05 11.16
C VAL A 168 5.54 0.01 10.80
N ARG A 169 5.32 1.25 11.23
CA ARG A 169 6.18 2.38 10.89
C ARG A 169 6.10 3.52 11.91
N THR A 170 7.08 4.41 11.91
CA THR A 170 7.05 5.62 12.73
C THR A 170 6.19 6.72 12.10
N ARG A 171 5.92 7.79 12.88
CA ARG A 171 5.21 8.98 12.40
C ARG A 171 5.94 9.67 11.25
N GLU A 172 7.26 9.72 11.31
CA GLU A 172 8.10 10.31 10.28
C GLU A 172 8.03 9.52 8.97
N GLN A 173 8.06 8.18 9.05
CA GLN A 173 7.88 7.28 7.92
C GLN A 173 6.46 7.36 7.33
N ASP A 174 5.46 7.54 8.19
CA ASP A 174 4.07 7.78 7.77
C ASP A 174 3.91 9.14 7.08
N SER A 175 4.54 10.18 7.61
CA SER A 175 4.54 11.52 7.01
C SER A 175 5.16 11.51 5.63
N TRP A 176 6.32 10.87 5.45
CA TRP A 176 6.93 10.69 4.14
C TRP A 176 5.98 10.00 3.15
N ALA A 177 5.35 8.91 3.57
CA ALA A 177 4.44 8.17 2.71
C ALA A 177 3.20 8.98 2.32
N LYS A 178 2.65 9.80 3.24
CA LYS A 178 1.54 10.71 2.97
C LYS A 178 1.92 11.81 1.97
N ILE A 179 3.13 12.38 2.10
CA ILE A 179 3.64 13.39 1.16
C ILE A 179 3.73 12.79 -0.26
N VAL A 180 4.28 11.58 -0.41
CA VAL A 180 4.37 10.92 -1.71
C VAL A 180 2.99 10.56 -2.27
N GLU A 181 2.04 10.15 -1.42
CA GLU A 181 0.66 9.87 -1.84
C GLU A 181 -0.06 11.15 -2.30
N ASP A 182 0.13 12.27 -1.60
CA ASP A 182 -0.42 13.57 -2.01
C ASP A 182 0.20 14.04 -3.34
N LEU A 183 1.52 13.97 -3.47
CA LEU A 183 2.23 14.29 -4.71
C LEU A 183 1.73 13.44 -5.89
N THR A 184 1.63 12.12 -5.70
CA THR A 184 1.08 11.18 -6.70
C THR A 184 -0.37 11.54 -7.07
N SER A 185 -1.21 11.87 -6.09
CA SER A 185 -2.61 12.24 -6.32
C SER A 185 -2.75 13.50 -7.16
N ARG A 186 -1.86 14.48 -6.95
CA ARG A 186 -1.88 15.78 -7.65
C ARG A 186 -1.28 15.72 -9.05
N THR A 187 -0.22 14.92 -9.24
CA THR A 187 0.49 14.85 -10.51
C THR A 187 0.06 13.70 -11.40
N GLY A 188 -0.60 12.69 -10.85
CA GLY A 188 -0.91 11.42 -11.55
C GLY A 188 0.29 10.50 -11.75
N VAL A 189 1.48 10.87 -11.24
CA VAL A 189 2.73 10.10 -11.39
C VAL A 189 2.94 9.20 -10.16
N ASP A 190 3.16 7.91 -10.35
CA ASP A 190 3.38 6.96 -9.24
C ASP A 190 4.86 6.94 -8.78
N PHE A 191 5.23 7.93 -7.98
CA PHE A 191 6.60 8.05 -7.44
C PHE A 191 7.03 6.88 -6.56
N LYS A 192 6.11 6.13 -5.97
CA LYS A 192 6.44 4.93 -5.19
C LYS A 192 6.94 3.79 -6.07
N SER A 193 6.49 3.74 -7.32
CA SER A 193 6.87 2.71 -8.30
C SER A 193 8.10 3.08 -9.12
N GLY A 194 8.68 4.25 -8.88
CA GLY A 194 9.87 4.74 -9.60
C GLY A 194 9.55 5.56 -10.85
N ASP A 195 8.28 5.93 -11.07
CA ASP A 195 7.89 6.80 -12.18
C ASP A 195 8.21 8.27 -11.86
N GLY A 196 8.50 9.06 -12.88
CA GLY A 196 8.72 10.50 -12.77
C GLY A 196 10.19 10.93 -12.86
N PRO A 197 10.47 12.24 -12.73
CA PRO A 197 11.79 12.80 -12.87
C PRO A 197 12.75 12.38 -11.75
N ASP A 198 14.02 12.14 -12.09
CA ASP A 198 15.09 11.79 -11.14
C ASP A 198 15.24 12.84 -10.02
N GLU A 199 15.07 14.12 -10.35
CA GLU A 199 15.15 15.21 -9.37
C GLU A 199 14.12 15.05 -8.24
N VAL A 200 12.89 14.61 -8.56
CA VAL A 200 11.86 14.36 -7.55
C VAL A 200 12.25 13.17 -6.68
N HIS A 201 12.78 12.11 -7.29
CA HIS A 201 13.27 10.93 -6.55
C HIS A 201 14.42 11.29 -5.61
N ASP A 202 15.35 12.16 -6.05
CA ASP A 202 16.44 12.65 -5.19
C ASP A 202 15.92 13.44 -4.00
N LEU A 203 14.93 14.32 -4.20
CA LEU A 203 14.29 15.06 -3.13
C LEU A 203 13.56 14.13 -2.14
N LEU A 204 12.83 13.14 -2.64
CA LEU A 204 12.11 12.17 -1.81
C LEU A 204 13.06 11.28 -0.99
N ARG A 205 14.20 10.86 -1.56
CA ARG A 205 15.24 10.12 -0.82
C ARG A 205 15.85 10.98 0.30
N ARG A 206 16.24 12.21 -0.02
CA ARG A 206 16.80 13.17 0.96
C ARG A 206 15.78 13.47 2.06
N LEU A 207 14.51 13.65 1.72
CA LEU A 207 13.43 13.82 2.70
C LEU A 207 13.35 12.60 3.65
N SER A 208 13.40 11.38 3.10
CA SER A 208 13.37 10.15 3.89
C SER A 208 14.56 10.08 4.86
N GLU A 209 15.76 10.44 4.40
CA GLU A 209 16.97 10.45 5.24
C GLU A 209 16.85 11.45 6.39
N LEU A 210 16.48 12.70 6.09
CA LEU A 210 16.29 13.73 7.10
C LEU A 210 15.24 13.32 8.14
N LEU A 211 14.10 12.80 7.69
CA LEU A 211 13.04 12.33 8.59
C LEU A 211 13.49 11.13 9.44
N SER A 212 14.34 10.25 8.91
CA SER A 212 14.85 9.09 9.67
C SER A 212 15.84 9.45 10.78
N GLN A 213 16.49 10.60 10.68
CA GLN A 213 17.47 11.10 11.65
C GLN A 213 16.84 11.96 12.75
N ARG A 214 15.53 12.26 12.62
CA ARG A 214 14.84 13.14 13.58
C ARG A 214 14.60 12.46 14.92
N VAL A 215 14.76 13.25 15.98
CA VAL A 215 14.34 12.88 17.32
C VAL A 215 12.82 13.05 17.42
N PRO A 216 12.07 12.05 17.90
CA PRO A 216 10.63 12.16 18.06
C PRO A 216 10.24 13.37 18.92
N GLY A 217 9.24 14.16 18.42
CA GLY A 217 8.72 15.33 19.13
C GLY A 217 9.44 16.65 18.87
N GLN A 218 10.52 16.68 18.10
CA GLN A 218 11.11 17.94 17.66
C GLN A 218 10.34 18.57 16.51
N PRO A 219 10.06 19.91 16.53
CA PRO A 219 9.39 20.56 15.43
C PRO A 219 10.24 20.54 14.15
N PRO A 220 9.64 20.57 12.93
CA PRO A 220 10.36 20.61 11.67
C PRO A 220 10.93 22.00 11.42
N THR A 221 12.00 22.38 12.14
CA THR A 221 12.65 23.68 12.04
C THR A 221 13.93 23.68 11.22
N ASP A 222 14.29 22.52 10.66
CA ASP A 222 15.52 22.37 9.90
C ASP A 222 15.36 22.99 8.50
N GLU A 223 16.18 23.99 8.20
CA GLU A 223 16.20 24.69 6.92
C GLU A 223 16.25 23.73 5.71
N PRO A 224 17.04 22.62 5.71
CA PRO A 224 17.06 21.65 4.62
C PRO A 224 15.73 20.93 4.41
N LEU A 225 14.98 20.65 5.48
CA LEU A 225 13.66 20.00 5.40
C LEU A 225 12.63 20.94 4.76
N LEU A 226 12.61 22.22 5.19
CA LEU A 226 11.72 23.24 4.63
C LEU A 226 12.01 23.50 3.15
N ASP A 227 13.27 23.54 2.73
CA ASP A 227 13.66 23.69 1.33
C ASP A 227 13.10 22.54 0.49
N ILE A 228 13.31 21.27 0.89
CA ILE A 228 12.80 20.11 0.18
C ILE A 228 11.26 20.14 0.07
N LEU A 229 10.56 20.41 1.17
CA LEU A 229 9.11 20.46 1.18
C LEU A 229 8.58 21.59 0.27
N THR A 230 9.24 22.74 0.25
CA THR A 230 8.90 23.87 -0.63
C THR A 230 9.08 23.48 -2.10
N ARG A 231 10.20 22.87 -2.46
CA ARG A 231 10.46 22.40 -3.84
C ARG A 231 9.45 21.36 -4.30
N LEU A 232 9.14 20.37 -3.46
CA LEU A 232 8.12 19.36 -3.78
C LEU A 232 6.72 20.00 -3.94
N ALA A 233 6.37 20.98 -3.11
CA ALA A 233 5.10 21.71 -3.22
C ALA A 233 5.03 22.53 -4.53
N MET A 234 6.12 23.20 -4.93
CA MET A 234 6.21 23.93 -6.20
C MET A 234 6.07 22.99 -7.40
N MET A 235 6.74 21.83 -7.39
CA MET A 235 6.64 20.83 -8.45
C MET A 235 5.22 20.25 -8.55
N SER A 236 4.56 20.02 -7.41
CA SER A 236 3.15 19.61 -7.35
C SER A 236 2.22 20.64 -7.97
N ALA A 237 2.42 21.94 -7.68
CA ALA A 237 1.62 23.03 -8.23
C ALA A 237 1.82 23.15 -9.76
N LEU A 238 3.05 23.01 -10.25
CA LEU A 238 3.36 23.03 -11.69
C LEU A 238 2.75 21.82 -12.41
N GLY A 239 2.74 20.63 -11.79
CA GLY A 239 2.08 19.44 -12.33
C GLY A 239 0.58 19.64 -12.56
N HIS A 240 -0.12 20.33 -11.68
CA HIS A 240 -1.52 20.74 -11.88
C HIS A 240 -1.72 21.65 -13.08
N VAL A 241 -0.81 22.63 -13.27
CA VAL A 241 -0.87 23.55 -14.39
C VAL A 241 -0.69 22.82 -15.71
N VAL A 242 0.28 21.89 -15.81
CA VAL A 242 0.53 21.11 -17.04
C VAL A 242 -0.66 20.20 -17.38
N GLN A 243 -1.29 19.57 -16.38
CA GLN A 243 -2.49 18.72 -16.61
C GLN A 243 -3.69 19.54 -17.07
N SER A 244 -3.88 20.76 -16.54
CA SER A 244 -4.98 21.64 -16.98
C SER A 244 -4.82 22.16 -18.41
N PHE A 245 -3.59 22.33 -18.89
CA PHE A 245 -3.33 22.73 -20.27
C PHE A 245 -3.37 21.55 -21.26
N GLY A 246 -3.08 20.31 -20.80
CA GLY A 246 -3.12 19.11 -21.62
C GLY A 246 -4.53 18.59 -21.92
N GLN A 247 -5.56 19.00 -21.18
CA GLN A 247 -6.96 18.66 -21.42
C GLN A 247 -7.70 19.68 -22.32
N GLY A 248 -7.06 20.76 -22.69
CA GLY A 248 -7.68 21.88 -23.44
C GLY A 248 -7.45 21.90 -24.96
N THR A 249 -6.79 20.87 -25.55
CA THR A 249 -6.54 20.84 -27.01
C THR A 249 -7.06 19.53 -27.62
N GLY A 250 -8.36 19.34 -27.55
CA GLY A 250 -9.05 18.18 -28.14
C GLY A 250 -10.48 18.50 -28.57
N GLU A 251 -10.72 19.73 -29.05
CA GLU A 251 -11.94 20.09 -29.81
C GLU A 251 -11.51 21.03 -30.94
N ASP A 252 -11.34 20.46 -32.12
CA ASP A 252 -11.66 21.05 -33.43
C ASP A 252 -11.80 19.90 -34.45
#